data_a22612cd2e0fcdc773a94a5a303105e4
#
_entry.id   a22612cd2e0fcdc773a94a5a303105e4
#
_cell.length_a   1.000
_cell.length_b   1.000
_cell.length_c   1.000
_cell.angle_alpha   90.00
_cell.angle_beta   90.00
_cell.angle_gamma   90.00
#
_symmetry.space_group_name_H-M   'P 1'
#
loop_
_entity.id
_entity.type
_entity.pdbx_description
1 polymer ?
#
loop_
_entity_poly.entity_id
_entity_poly.type
_entity_poly.pdbx_seq_one_letter_code
_entity_poly.pdbx_strand_id
1 'polypeptide(L)'
;VSSSTGSMEDMPKTSARLLALLSLLQARRDWPGAVLAERLEVSQRTVRRDVDRLRELGYPIAAAKGPDGGYRLEPGAELPPLLFDDEQAVALAIALQIATTSGAGIDEAAVRALNTVRQVMPARLRTRIDALQVTAVPSSIPQVDSNVLLALGAAVRAREILRFDYASGEPRRVEPHHLVTWARRWYLVAWDLERDDWRTFRADRITPRIPTGPRFTPREVPGGDVAAFVINRFKGADGTGTWPCRGEVILDLPAAAVSRFTRDGVVEELGPNRCRLVLGSWSWPGLAATITRFDADIEVIGPPELKEAFARLARRCTKAATSAAL
;
A
#
# COMPACT_ATOMS: atom_id res chain seq x y z
N VAL A 1 45.57 -51.85 3.21
CA VAL A 1 44.73 -51.18 2.19
C VAL A 1 43.32 -51.18 2.72
N SER A 2 42.92 -50.09 3.37
CA SER A 2 41.53 -49.90 3.84
C SER A 2 40.90 -48.83 2.99
N SER A 3 40.01 -49.26 2.15
CA SER A 3 39.25 -48.43 1.20
C SER A 3 38.25 -47.54 1.97
N SER A 4 38.40 -46.28 1.79
CA SER A 4 37.46 -45.23 2.18
C SER A 4 36.27 -45.24 1.22
N THR A 5 35.22 -45.99 1.53
CA THR A 5 33.91 -45.92 0.91
C THR A 5 32.96 -45.17 1.85
N GLY A 6 33.11 -43.88 1.91
CA GLY A 6 32.18 -43.03 2.60
C GLY A 6 32.04 -41.77 1.81
N SER A 7 30.91 -41.52 1.12
CA SER A 7 30.49 -40.15 0.85
C SER A 7 29.54 -39.86 -0.28
N MET A 8 28.91 -40.82 -0.97
CA MET A 8 27.98 -40.42 -2.05
C MET A 8 26.49 -40.49 -1.68
N GLU A 9 26.09 -41.30 -0.70
CA GLU A 9 24.71 -41.35 -0.20
C GLU A 9 24.36 -40.29 0.87
N ASP A 10 25.35 -39.65 1.49
CA ASP A 10 25.16 -38.67 2.58
C ASP A 10 25.03 -37.22 2.07
N MET A 11 25.43 -36.92 0.83
CA MET A 11 25.37 -35.59 0.23
C MET A 11 23.93 -35.08 0.00
N PRO A 12 22.98 -35.82 -0.54
CA PRO A 12 21.61 -35.36 -0.70
C PRO A 12 20.92 -35.07 0.64
N LYS A 13 21.14 -35.90 1.64
CA LYS A 13 20.59 -35.72 2.99
C LYS A 13 21.15 -34.46 3.66
N THR A 14 22.44 -34.17 3.49
CA THR A 14 23.08 -32.97 4.05
C THR A 14 22.56 -31.69 3.37
N SER A 15 22.46 -31.66 2.05
CA SER A 15 21.94 -30.49 1.31
C SER A 15 20.47 -30.23 1.63
N ALA A 16 19.63 -31.25 1.67
CA ALA A 16 18.24 -31.12 2.09
C ALA A 16 18.11 -30.60 3.52
N ARG A 17 18.95 -31.04 4.43
CA ARG A 17 18.97 -30.57 5.82
C ARG A 17 19.44 -29.11 5.94
N LEU A 18 20.43 -28.69 5.16
CA LEU A 18 20.87 -27.29 5.11
C LEU A 18 19.75 -26.36 4.63
N LEU A 19 19.00 -26.76 3.59
CA LEU A 19 17.84 -26.02 3.13
C LEU A 19 16.72 -25.98 4.16
N ALA A 20 16.44 -27.10 4.85
CA ALA A 20 15.46 -27.13 5.93
C ALA A 20 15.87 -26.22 7.12
N LEU A 21 17.14 -26.25 7.51
CA LEU A 21 17.69 -25.34 8.54
C LEU A 21 17.52 -23.87 8.12
N LEU A 22 17.85 -23.55 6.88
CA LEU A 22 17.71 -22.19 6.35
C LEU A 22 16.24 -21.73 6.35
N SER A 23 15.33 -22.58 5.91
CA SER A 23 13.88 -22.31 5.94
C SER A 23 13.39 -22.02 7.37
N LEU A 24 13.83 -22.80 8.36
CA LEU A 24 13.51 -22.54 9.77
C LEU A 24 14.04 -21.17 10.22
N LEU A 25 15.30 -20.85 9.92
CA LEU A 25 15.93 -19.58 10.29
C LEU A 25 15.27 -18.36 9.61
N GLN A 26 14.68 -18.53 8.44
CA GLN A 26 13.90 -17.49 7.74
C GLN A 26 12.49 -17.31 8.32
N ALA A 27 11.87 -18.40 8.80
CA ALA A 27 10.50 -18.37 9.31
C ALA A 27 10.36 -17.66 10.67
N ARG A 28 11.41 -17.68 11.51
CA ARG A 28 11.41 -17.10 12.86
C ARG A 28 12.77 -16.51 13.19
N ARG A 29 12.74 -15.37 13.89
CA ARG A 29 13.94 -14.60 14.20
C ARG A 29 14.95 -15.33 15.07
N ASP A 30 14.49 -15.98 16.15
CA ASP A 30 15.35 -16.63 17.15
C ASP A 30 14.98 -18.12 17.29
N TRP A 31 15.97 -18.97 17.19
CA TRP A 31 15.80 -20.40 17.33
C TRP A 31 16.76 -20.99 18.37
N PRO A 32 16.26 -21.58 19.48
CA PRO A 32 17.08 -22.36 20.37
C PRO A 32 17.76 -23.54 19.65
N GLY A 33 19.04 -23.76 19.88
CA GLY A 33 19.78 -24.82 19.21
C GLY A 33 19.23 -26.23 19.46
N ALA A 34 18.65 -26.46 20.65
CA ALA A 34 17.99 -27.72 21.00
C ALA A 34 16.74 -27.96 20.14
N VAL A 35 15.92 -26.93 19.94
CA VAL A 35 14.68 -27.02 19.12
C VAL A 35 15.01 -27.25 17.63
N LEU A 36 16.07 -26.62 17.12
CA LEU A 36 16.55 -26.90 15.77
C LEU A 36 17.04 -28.34 15.63
N ALA A 37 17.78 -28.87 16.63
CA ALA A 37 18.24 -30.23 16.63
C ALA A 37 17.08 -31.24 16.62
N GLU A 38 16.05 -31.00 17.43
CA GLU A 38 14.83 -31.80 17.46
C GLU A 38 14.08 -31.78 16.11
N ARG A 39 13.83 -30.58 15.57
CA ARG A 39 13.07 -30.43 14.30
C ARG A 39 13.77 -31.00 13.08
N LEU A 40 15.10 -30.98 13.09
CA LEU A 40 15.92 -31.53 12.01
C LEU A 40 16.33 -32.99 12.26
N GLU A 41 15.91 -33.59 13.40
CA GLU A 41 16.23 -34.95 13.82
C GLU A 41 17.74 -35.23 13.83
N VAL A 42 18.51 -34.25 14.35
CA VAL A 42 19.97 -34.36 14.42
C VAL A 42 20.51 -33.87 15.77
N SER A 43 21.80 -34.14 16.06
CA SER A 43 22.45 -33.61 17.24
C SER A 43 22.69 -32.10 17.15
N GLN A 44 22.76 -31.40 18.29
CA GLN A 44 23.14 -29.98 18.35
C GLN A 44 24.55 -29.74 17.73
N ARG A 45 25.43 -30.69 17.78
CA ARG A 45 26.73 -30.65 17.10
C ARG A 45 26.57 -30.59 15.59
N THR A 46 25.64 -31.36 15.07
CA THR A 46 25.30 -31.33 13.63
C THR A 46 24.71 -30.00 13.22
N VAL A 47 23.76 -29.46 14.02
CA VAL A 47 23.20 -28.11 13.79
C VAL A 47 24.29 -27.05 13.71
N ARG A 48 25.26 -27.08 14.68
CA ARG A 48 26.39 -26.14 14.68
C ARG A 48 27.21 -26.23 13.40
N ARG A 49 27.54 -27.43 12.96
CA ARG A 49 28.29 -27.66 11.71
C ARG A 49 27.54 -27.19 10.50
N ASP A 50 26.23 -27.40 10.47
CA ASP A 50 25.36 -26.94 9.36
C ASP A 50 25.22 -25.42 9.35
N VAL A 51 25.14 -24.77 10.51
CA VAL A 51 25.19 -23.30 10.63
C VAL A 51 26.53 -22.75 10.11
N ASP A 52 27.65 -23.38 10.45
CA ASP A 52 28.95 -22.93 9.95
C ASP A 52 29.07 -23.07 8.44
N ARG A 53 28.51 -24.12 7.85
CA ARG A 53 28.40 -24.25 6.37
C ARG A 53 27.53 -23.19 5.72
N LEU A 54 26.38 -22.84 6.34
CA LEU A 54 25.55 -21.75 5.84
C LEU A 54 26.27 -20.40 5.92
N ARG A 55 27.10 -20.18 6.94
CA ARG A 55 27.96 -19.00 7.03
C ARG A 55 28.99 -18.93 5.91
N GLU A 56 29.63 -20.08 5.61
CA GLU A 56 30.55 -20.19 4.46
C GLU A 56 29.86 -19.89 3.12
N LEU A 57 28.55 -20.16 3.02
CA LEU A 57 27.71 -19.80 1.86
C LEU A 57 27.22 -18.35 1.87
N GLY A 58 27.66 -17.54 2.83
CA GLY A 58 27.34 -16.09 2.90
C GLY A 58 26.10 -15.73 3.72
N TYR A 59 25.47 -16.70 4.43
CA TYR A 59 24.33 -16.37 5.29
C TYR A 59 24.78 -15.77 6.62
N PRO A 60 24.32 -14.56 7.00
CA PRO A 60 24.72 -13.88 8.24
C PRO A 60 23.98 -14.49 9.43
N ILE A 61 24.45 -15.60 9.95
CA ILE A 61 23.85 -16.29 11.09
C ILE A 61 24.62 -15.96 12.37
N ALA A 62 23.97 -15.27 13.33
CA ALA A 62 24.51 -15.01 14.65
C ALA A 62 24.16 -16.13 15.60
N ALA A 63 25.07 -16.37 16.61
CA ALA A 63 24.83 -17.27 17.69
C ALA A 63 24.50 -16.46 18.96
N ALA A 64 23.37 -16.74 19.61
CA ALA A 64 23.04 -16.24 20.93
C ALA A 64 23.71 -17.11 22.01
N LYS A 65 24.40 -16.48 22.96
CA LYS A 65 25.03 -17.15 24.09
C LYS A 65 24.04 -17.28 25.25
N GLY A 66 24.07 -18.37 25.98
CA GLY A 66 23.27 -18.60 27.21
C GLY A 66 22.81 -20.05 27.34
N PRO A 67 22.14 -20.41 28.46
CA PRO A 67 21.57 -21.74 28.67
C PRO A 67 20.64 -22.21 27.56
N ASP A 68 19.90 -21.27 26.98
CA ASP A 68 19.02 -21.47 25.83
C ASP A 68 19.66 -20.95 24.52
N GLY A 69 20.98 -21.02 24.41
CA GLY A 69 21.75 -20.54 23.27
C GLY A 69 21.22 -21.04 21.95
N GLY A 70 21.13 -20.13 20.96
CA GLY A 70 20.46 -20.41 19.70
C GLY A 70 21.10 -19.72 18.53
N TYR A 71 20.35 -19.70 17.43
CA TYR A 71 20.79 -19.12 16.16
C TYR A 71 19.74 -18.17 15.62
N ARG A 72 20.23 -17.12 14.95
CA ARG A 72 19.43 -16.07 14.32
C ARG A 72 20.03 -15.72 12.98
N LEU A 73 19.18 -15.61 11.97
CA LEU A 73 19.56 -14.99 10.71
C LEU A 73 19.50 -13.46 10.88
N GLU A 74 20.63 -12.79 10.66
CA GLU A 74 20.73 -11.33 10.77
C GLU A 74 20.61 -10.65 9.38
N PRO A 75 20.26 -9.35 9.34
CA PRO A 75 20.35 -8.58 8.10
C PRO A 75 21.82 -8.53 7.62
N GLY A 76 22.06 -8.93 6.38
CA GLY A 76 23.37 -8.77 5.71
C GLY A 76 23.42 -7.48 4.88
N ALA A 77 24.60 -7.22 4.29
CA ALA A 77 24.77 -6.12 3.33
C ALA A 77 24.00 -6.34 2.03
N GLU A 78 23.80 -7.60 1.67
CA GLU A 78 23.02 -8.04 0.50
C GLU A 78 21.90 -8.98 0.94
N LEU A 79 20.86 -9.08 0.10
CA LEU A 79 19.78 -10.03 0.33
C LEU A 79 20.29 -11.43 -0.02
N PRO A 80 20.41 -12.37 0.95
CA PRO A 80 20.86 -13.72 0.66
C PRO A 80 19.79 -14.47 -0.17
N PRO A 81 20.13 -15.59 -0.83
CA PRO A 81 19.14 -16.43 -1.51
C PRO A 81 18.00 -16.80 -0.56
N LEU A 82 16.76 -16.55 -0.97
CA LEU A 82 15.57 -16.82 -0.17
C LEU A 82 14.91 -18.11 -0.68
N LEU A 83 14.43 -18.91 0.26
CA LEU A 83 13.60 -20.07 -0.03
C LEU A 83 12.14 -19.69 0.20
N PHE A 84 11.33 -19.86 -0.84
CA PHE A 84 9.88 -19.67 -0.80
C PHE A 84 9.18 -21.02 -0.95
N ASP A 85 8.14 -21.25 -0.17
CA ASP A 85 7.19 -22.31 -0.44
C ASP A 85 6.29 -21.96 -1.64
N ASP A 86 5.45 -22.91 -2.05
CA ASP A 86 4.58 -22.75 -3.22
C ASP A 86 3.61 -21.58 -3.09
N GLU A 87 3.06 -21.36 -1.90
CA GLU A 87 2.09 -20.28 -1.63
C GLU A 87 2.78 -18.91 -1.63
N GLN A 88 3.94 -18.83 -1.00
CA GLN A 88 4.78 -17.63 -0.97
C GLN A 88 5.25 -17.25 -2.38
N ALA A 89 5.67 -18.22 -3.18
CA ALA A 89 6.11 -17.98 -4.55
C ALA A 89 4.97 -17.44 -5.44
N VAL A 90 3.76 -17.99 -5.30
CA VAL A 90 2.56 -17.50 -6.01
C VAL A 90 2.18 -16.10 -5.52
N ALA A 91 2.14 -15.87 -4.20
CA ALA A 91 1.82 -14.57 -3.63
C ALA A 91 2.81 -13.48 -4.08
N LEU A 92 4.12 -13.81 -4.09
CA LEU A 92 5.18 -12.90 -4.57
C LEU A 92 4.98 -12.54 -6.04
N ALA A 93 4.70 -13.53 -6.90
CA ALA A 93 4.48 -13.28 -8.32
C ALA A 93 3.25 -12.39 -8.57
N ILE A 94 2.14 -12.62 -7.85
CA ILE A 94 0.94 -11.78 -7.93
C ILE A 94 1.25 -10.36 -7.45
N ALA A 95 1.94 -10.21 -6.32
CA ALA A 95 2.33 -8.91 -5.79
C ALA A 95 3.20 -8.13 -6.78
N LEU A 96 4.17 -8.79 -7.43
CA LEU A 96 5.01 -8.18 -8.46
C LEU A 96 4.20 -7.77 -9.70
N GLN A 97 3.21 -8.57 -10.13
CA GLN A 97 2.30 -8.17 -11.20
C GLN A 97 1.49 -6.91 -10.84
N ILE A 98 0.96 -6.82 -9.62
CA ILE A 98 0.24 -5.64 -9.14
C ILE A 98 1.20 -4.44 -9.04
N ALA A 99 2.43 -4.66 -8.61
CA ALA A 99 3.44 -3.62 -8.45
C ALA A 99 3.75 -2.90 -9.77
N THR A 100 3.68 -3.57 -10.93
CA THR A 100 3.87 -2.94 -12.25
C THR A 100 2.82 -1.86 -12.57
N THR A 101 1.75 -1.77 -11.80
CA THR A 101 0.69 -0.78 -11.98
C THR A 101 0.45 0.08 -10.75
N SER A 102 1.35 0.01 -9.75
CA SER A 102 1.17 0.66 -8.44
C SER A 102 1.38 2.18 -8.47
N GLY A 103 2.03 2.72 -9.51
CA GLY A 103 2.40 4.13 -9.59
C GLY A 103 3.55 4.53 -8.65
N ALA A 104 4.29 3.55 -8.13
CA ALA A 104 5.42 3.78 -7.21
C ALA A 104 6.77 3.93 -7.92
N GLY A 105 6.81 4.00 -9.26
CA GLY A 105 8.05 4.12 -10.04
C GLY A 105 8.99 2.91 -9.93
N ILE A 106 8.43 1.73 -9.60
CA ILE A 106 9.16 0.46 -9.47
C ILE A 106 8.82 -0.55 -10.57
N ASP A 107 8.12 -0.12 -11.61
CA ASP A 107 7.52 -0.98 -12.63
C ASP A 107 8.56 -1.86 -13.32
N GLU A 108 9.65 -1.26 -13.80
CA GLU A 108 10.73 -2.01 -14.45
C GLU A 108 11.43 -2.99 -13.51
N ALA A 109 11.65 -2.59 -12.24
CA ALA A 109 12.25 -3.47 -11.24
C ALA A 109 11.30 -4.64 -10.91
N ALA A 110 10.00 -4.37 -10.81
CA ALA A 110 8.97 -5.38 -10.57
C ALA A 110 8.89 -6.38 -11.74
N VAL A 111 8.95 -5.90 -12.99
CA VAL A 111 8.99 -6.78 -14.18
C VAL A 111 10.23 -7.66 -14.17
N ARG A 112 11.42 -7.10 -13.89
CA ARG A 112 12.65 -7.90 -13.81
C ARG A 112 12.58 -8.95 -12.70
N ALA A 113 12.12 -8.58 -11.51
CA ALA A 113 11.95 -9.49 -10.39
C ALA A 113 10.93 -10.60 -10.70
N LEU A 114 9.79 -10.26 -11.32
CA LEU A 114 8.78 -11.21 -11.74
C LEU A 114 9.34 -12.24 -12.74
N ASN A 115 10.11 -11.77 -13.73
CA ASN A 115 10.73 -12.66 -14.72
C ASN A 115 11.73 -13.61 -14.05
N THR A 116 12.55 -13.11 -13.09
CA THR A 116 13.48 -13.94 -12.32
C THR A 116 12.75 -15.02 -11.53
N VAL A 117 11.68 -14.64 -10.80
CA VAL A 117 10.86 -15.59 -10.03
C VAL A 117 10.22 -16.64 -10.95
N ARG A 118 9.63 -16.22 -12.08
CA ARG A 118 9.01 -17.11 -13.06
C ARG A 118 10.00 -18.10 -13.68
N GLN A 119 11.24 -17.67 -13.91
CA GLN A 119 12.27 -18.51 -14.52
C GLN A 119 12.62 -19.72 -13.64
N VAL A 120 12.71 -19.52 -12.32
CA VAL A 120 13.07 -20.59 -11.35
C VAL A 120 11.86 -21.35 -10.81
N MET A 121 10.65 -20.88 -11.10
CA MET A 121 9.40 -21.47 -10.60
C MET A 121 9.06 -22.79 -11.29
N PRO A 122 8.59 -23.82 -10.55
CA PRO A 122 8.08 -25.06 -11.12
C PRO A 122 6.93 -24.83 -12.10
N ALA A 123 6.85 -25.66 -13.17
CA ALA A 123 5.86 -25.50 -14.22
C ALA A 123 4.40 -25.47 -13.70
N ARG A 124 4.07 -26.29 -12.70
CA ARG A 124 2.74 -26.32 -12.07
C ARG A 124 2.32 -24.97 -11.47
N LEU A 125 3.27 -24.23 -10.89
CA LEU A 125 3.00 -22.91 -10.31
C LEU A 125 2.93 -21.83 -11.38
N ARG A 126 3.77 -21.91 -12.41
CA ARG A 126 3.68 -21.01 -13.57
C ARG A 126 2.30 -21.06 -14.22
N THR A 127 1.75 -22.25 -14.45
CA THR A 127 0.39 -22.41 -14.98
C THR A 127 -0.67 -21.74 -14.10
N ARG A 128 -0.54 -21.81 -12.76
CA ARG A 128 -1.46 -21.11 -11.83
C ARG A 128 -1.39 -19.60 -11.96
N ILE A 129 -0.19 -19.05 -12.13
CA ILE A 129 0.01 -17.61 -12.29
C ILE A 129 -0.43 -17.14 -13.68
N ASP A 130 -0.16 -17.90 -14.72
CA ASP A 130 -0.54 -17.59 -16.09
C ASP A 130 -2.07 -17.65 -16.28
N ALA A 131 -2.76 -18.48 -15.51
CA ALA A 131 -4.23 -18.50 -15.45
C ALA A 131 -4.83 -17.20 -14.87
N LEU A 132 -4.07 -16.46 -14.05
CA LEU A 132 -4.44 -15.14 -13.57
C LEU A 132 -4.11 -14.10 -14.66
N GLN A 133 -4.86 -14.08 -15.74
CA GLN A 133 -4.69 -13.09 -16.84
C GLN A 133 -4.94 -11.67 -16.30
N VAL A 134 -3.93 -11.09 -15.64
CA VAL A 134 -3.98 -9.70 -15.18
C VAL A 134 -3.65 -8.80 -16.35
N THR A 135 -4.67 -8.23 -16.98
CA THR A 135 -4.48 -7.16 -17.95
C THR A 135 -4.28 -5.85 -17.21
N ALA A 136 -3.06 -5.31 -17.24
CA ALA A 136 -2.79 -3.99 -16.71
C ALA A 136 -3.45 -2.95 -17.61
N VAL A 137 -4.50 -2.28 -17.11
CA VAL A 137 -5.07 -1.13 -17.79
C VAL A 137 -4.12 0.06 -17.54
N PRO A 138 -3.55 0.67 -18.59
CA PRO A 138 -2.70 1.83 -18.42
C PRO A 138 -3.44 2.92 -17.64
N SER A 139 -2.81 3.42 -16.58
CA SER A 139 -3.40 4.48 -15.75
C SER A 139 -2.70 5.79 -16.08
N SER A 140 -3.47 6.84 -16.31
CA SER A 140 -2.97 8.21 -16.44
C SER A 140 -2.52 8.83 -15.10
N ILE A 141 -2.42 8.01 -14.05
CA ILE A 141 -1.96 8.47 -12.73
C ILE A 141 -0.46 8.70 -12.82
N PRO A 142 0.03 9.91 -12.47
CA PRO A 142 1.45 10.19 -12.43
C PRO A 142 2.16 9.23 -11.47
N GLN A 143 3.26 8.66 -11.95
CA GLN A 143 4.13 7.82 -11.14
C GLN A 143 4.98 8.70 -10.21
N VAL A 144 5.33 8.16 -9.04
CA VAL A 144 6.26 8.78 -8.10
C VAL A 144 7.62 8.12 -8.29
N ASP A 145 8.68 8.90 -8.40
CA ASP A 145 10.04 8.37 -8.41
C ASP A 145 10.28 7.59 -7.10
N SER A 146 10.77 6.36 -7.22
CA SER A 146 11.07 5.49 -6.08
C SER A 146 12.08 6.13 -5.11
N ASN A 147 13.03 6.92 -5.60
CA ASN A 147 13.98 7.66 -4.77
C ASN A 147 13.28 8.73 -3.91
N VAL A 148 12.25 9.38 -4.44
CA VAL A 148 11.41 10.30 -3.67
C VAL A 148 10.69 9.55 -2.55
N LEU A 149 10.06 8.41 -2.84
CA LEU A 149 9.39 7.61 -1.80
C LEU A 149 10.35 7.13 -0.71
N LEU A 150 11.56 6.70 -1.09
CA LEU A 150 12.60 6.30 -0.14
C LEU A 150 13.05 7.48 0.72
N ALA A 151 13.27 8.65 0.14
CA ALA A 151 13.66 9.86 0.86
C ALA A 151 12.55 10.30 1.85
N LEU A 152 11.28 10.29 1.41
CA LEU A 152 10.14 10.59 2.28
C LEU A 152 10.01 9.57 3.42
N GLY A 153 10.12 8.28 3.11
CA GLY A 153 10.08 7.22 4.11
C GLY A 153 11.22 7.32 5.13
N ALA A 154 12.43 7.66 4.68
CA ALA A 154 13.58 7.88 5.56
C ALA A 154 13.35 9.07 6.51
N ALA A 155 12.84 10.20 6.01
CA ALA A 155 12.54 11.39 6.82
C ALA A 155 11.44 11.10 7.86
N VAL A 156 10.37 10.39 7.49
CA VAL A 156 9.31 9.93 8.41
C VAL A 156 9.90 9.05 9.51
N ARG A 157 10.70 8.05 9.14
CA ARG A 157 11.31 7.11 10.09
C ARG A 157 12.29 7.80 11.06
N ALA A 158 13.11 8.71 10.53
CA ALA A 158 14.09 9.46 11.32
C ALA A 158 13.45 10.57 12.16
N ARG A 159 12.19 10.93 11.87
CA ARG A 159 11.47 12.06 12.47
C ARG A 159 12.22 13.38 12.26
N GLU A 160 12.71 13.60 11.05
CA GLU A 160 13.48 14.79 10.69
C GLU A 160 12.65 15.73 9.85
N ILE A 161 12.77 17.04 10.11
CA ILE A 161 12.09 18.08 9.34
C ILE A 161 12.52 17.96 7.88
N LEU A 162 11.54 17.85 7.00
CA LEU A 162 11.74 17.76 5.56
C LEU A 162 11.52 19.12 4.90
N ARG A 163 12.44 19.51 4.03
CA ARG A 163 12.29 20.63 3.12
C ARG A 163 12.12 20.11 1.70
N PHE A 164 11.19 20.67 0.95
CA PHE A 164 10.95 20.27 -0.43
C PHE A 164 10.32 21.40 -1.24
N ASP A 165 10.44 21.32 -2.54
CA ASP A 165 9.70 22.15 -3.47
C ASP A 165 8.41 21.41 -3.86
N TYR A 166 7.28 22.11 -3.79
CA TYR A 166 5.98 21.52 -4.10
C TYR A 166 5.39 22.08 -5.38
N ALA A 167 5.00 21.20 -6.31
CA ALA A 167 4.37 21.51 -7.58
C ALA A 167 5.12 22.58 -8.41
N SER A 168 4.71 23.83 -8.35
CA SER A 168 5.25 24.95 -9.12
C SER A 168 6.52 25.58 -8.52
N GLY A 169 7.15 24.90 -7.56
CA GLY A 169 8.38 25.39 -6.94
C GLY A 169 8.18 26.16 -5.63
N GLU A 170 6.99 26.12 -5.04
CA GLU A 170 6.78 26.67 -3.70
C GLU A 170 7.56 25.86 -2.65
N PRO A 171 8.53 26.49 -1.92
CA PRO A 171 9.25 25.80 -0.88
C PRO A 171 8.32 25.47 0.30
N ARG A 172 8.49 24.32 0.89
CA ARG A 172 7.77 23.87 2.08
C ARG A 172 8.75 23.32 3.10
N ARG A 173 8.40 23.51 4.37
CA ARG A 173 9.11 22.95 5.51
C ARG A 173 8.10 22.27 6.43
N VAL A 174 8.24 20.96 6.58
CA VAL A 174 7.23 20.15 7.26
C VAL A 174 7.85 19.15 8.25
N GLU A 175 7.08 18.73 9.21
CA GLU A 175 7.33 17.55 10.06
C GLU A 175 6.61 16.34 9.42
N PRO A 176 7.33 15.44 8.73
CA PRO A 176 6.72 14.31 8.04
C PRO A 176 6.32 13.21 9.02
N HIS A 177 5.05 12.81 9.05
CA HIS A 177 4.55 11.82 10.00
C HIS A 177 4.21 10.47 9.35
N HIS A 178 3.48 10.48 8.22
CA HIS A 178 3.05 9.24 7.57
C HIS A 178 3.13 9.33 6.06
N LEU A 179 3.52 8.21 5.45
CA LEU A 179 3.43 7.99 4.01
C LEU A 179 2.27 7.03 3.76
N VAL A 180 1.28 7.45 2.99
CA VAL A 180 0.03 6.71 2.77
C VAL A 180 -0.29 6.57 1.29
N THR A 181 -1.04 5.51 0.94
CA THR A 181 -1.58 5.33 -0.40
C THR A 181 -3.09 5.47 -0.37
N TRP A 182 -3.66 6.27 -1.30
CA TRP A 182 -5.08 6.38 -1.48
C TRP A 182 -5.41 6.56 -2.98
N ALA A 183 -6.38 5.82 -3.45
CA ALA A 183 -6.77 5.83 -4.86
C ALA A 183 -5.57 5.69 -5.83
N ARG A 184 -4.65 4.77 -5.54
CA ARG A 184 -3.41 4.49 -6.30
C ARG A 184 -2.43 5.67 -6.39
N ARG A 185 -2.50 6.62 -5.47
CA ARG A 185 -1.55 7.72 -5.35
C ARG A 185 -0.90 7.72 -3.98
N TRP A 186 0.34 8.16 -3.93
CA TRP A 186 1.10 8.30 -2.71
C TRP A 186 0.98 9.71 -2.14
N TYR A 187 0.83 9.80 -0.83
CA TYR A 187 0.68 11.05 -0.11
C TYR A 187 1.55 11.06 1.14
N LEU A 188 2.15 12.22 1.41
CA LEU A 188 2.82 12.52 2.66
C LEU A 188 1.84 13.27 3.56
N VAL A 189 1.55 12.72 4.73
CA VAL A 189 0.82 13.40 5.81
C VAL A 189 1.86 14.06 6.71
N ALA A 190 1.79 15.38 6.84
CA ALA A 190 2.80 16.16 7.55
C ALA A 190 2.18 17.39 8.22
N TRP A 191 2.82 17.86 9.29
CA TRP A 191 2.54 19.16 9.88
C TRP A 191 3.34 20.23 9.14
N ASP A 192 2.65 21.18 8.52
CA ASP A 192 3.26 22.30 7.79
C ASP A 192 3.66 23.40 8.77
N LEU A 193 4.96 23.61 8.92
CA LEU A 193 5.53 24.57 9.88
C LEU A 193 5.28 26.05 9.54
N GLU A 194 4.91 26.33 8.28
CA GLU A 194 4.63 27.69 7.83
C GLU A 194 3.16 28.06 7.97
N ARG A 195 2.29 27.03 8.02
CA ARG A 195 0.85 27.19 8.10
C ARG A 195 0.27 26.77 9.45
N ASP A 196 1.10 26.18 10.30
CA ASP A 196 0.75 25.62 11.61
C ASP A 196 -0.49 24.72 11.56
N ASP A 197 -0.50 23.81 10.54
CA ASP A 197 -1.65 22.93 10.24
C ASP A 197 -1.20 21.60 9.63
N TRP A 198 -2.01 20.57 9.84
CA TRP A 198 -1.86 19.28 9.15
C TRP A 198 -2.11 19.43 7.66
N ARG A 199 -1.23 18.88 6.85
CA ARG A 199 -1.34 18.88 5.38
C ARG A 199 -1.08 17.51 4.80
N THR A 200 -1.73 17.27 3.65
CA THR A 200 -1.53 16.07 2.86
C THR A 200 -0.98 16.49 1.50
N PHE A 201 0.26 16.09 1.22
CA PHE A 201 0.98 16.43 0.01
C PHE A 201 1.05 15.22 -0.92
N ARG A 202 0.76 15.40 -2.19
CA ARG A 202 0.97 14.35 -3.20
C ARG A 202 2.46 14.14 -3.41
N ALA A 203 2.92 12.88 -3.27
CA ALA A 203 4.34 12.55 -3.39
C ALA A 203 4.91 12.80 -4.80
N ASP A 204 4.09 12.64 -5.85
CA ASP A 204 4.47 12.92 -7.24
C ASP A 204 4.70 14.42 -7.55
N ARG A 205 4.40 15.30 -6.59
CA ARG A 205 4.62 16.75 -6.68
C ARG A 205 5.69 17.26 -5.73
N ILE A 206 6.39 16.36 -5.04
CA ILE A 206 7.42 16.67 -4.07
C ILE A 206 8.79 16.51 -4.72
N THR A 207 9.63 17.55 -4.64
CA THR A 207 11.06 17.46 -4.92
C THR A 207 11.79 17.66 -3.58
N PRO A 208 12.25 16.57 -2.93
CA PRO A 208 12.87 16.67 -1.61
C PRO A 208 14.22 17.37 -1.69
N ARG A 209 14.51 18.21 -0.69
CA ARG A 209 15.80 18.86 -0.51
C ARG A 209 16.60 18.15 0.57
N ILE A 210 17.75 17.62 0.22
CA ILE A 210 18.64 16.91 1.12
C ILE A 210 19.87 17.82 1.40
N PRO A 211 20.42 17.81 2.64
CA PRO A 211 20.02 16.98 3.79
C PRO A 211 18.74 17.45 4.46
N THR A 212 18.11 16.53 5.24
CA THR A 212 16.98 16.81 6.11
C THR A 212 17.35 17.77 7.25
N GLY A 213 16.33 18.33 7.95
CA GLY A 213 16.55 19.22 9.06
C GLY A 213 16.68 18.47 10.41
N PRO A 214 16.58 19.21 11.55
CA PRO A 214 16.63 18.62 12.88
C PRO A 214 15.45 17.68 13.14
N ARG A 215 15.59 16.82 14.15
CA ARG A 215 14.51 15.94 14.60
C ARG A 215 13.41 16.73 15.29
N PHE A 216 12.18 16.26 15.12
CA PHE A 216 10.98 16.83 15.76
C PHE A 216 10.32 15.80 16.70
N THR A 217 9.49 16.31 17.62
CA THR A 217 8.62 15.46 18.45
C THR A 217 7.35 15.12 17.67
N PRO A 218 7.00 13.85 17.50
CA PRO A 218 5.80 13.47 16.77
C PRO A 218 4.53 14.05 17.36
N ARG A 219 3.62 14.48 16.48
CA ARG A 219 2.26 14.91 16.80
C ARG A 219 1.27 13.81 16.45
N GLU A 220 0.21 13.68 17.21
CA GLU A 220 -0.89 12.81 16.81
C GLU A 220 -1.78 13.51 15.79
N VAL A 221 -2.20 12.77 14.75
CA VAL A 221 -3.19 13.28 13.81
C VAL A 221 -4.54 13.45 14.52
N PRO A 222 -5.37 14.44 14.14
CA PRO A 222 -6.70 14.59 14.67
C PRO A 222 -7.50 13.30 14.59
N GLY A 223 -8.03 12.83 15.73
CA GLY A 223 -8.75 11.57 15.84
C GLY A 223 -7.90 10.32 16.03
N GLY A 224 -6.55 10.42 16.02
CA GLY A 224 -5.62 9.31 16.31
C GLY A 224 -5.48 8.26 15.20
N ASP A 225 -6.44 8.15 14.28
CA ASP A 225 -6.41 7.21 13.16
C ASP A 225 -6.00 7.92 11.86
N VAL A 226 -4.84 7.55 11.36
CA VAL A 226 -4.27 8.11 10.12
C VAL A 226 -5.12 7.80 8.89
N ALA A 227 -5.70 6.60 8.80
CA ALA A 227 -6.52 6.23 7.66
C ALA A 227 -7.82 7.03 7.66
N ALA A 228 -8.49 7.13 8.81
CA ALA A 228 -9.68 7.96 8.98
C ALA A 228 -9.36 9.44 8.70
N PHE A 229 -8.25 9.96 9.23
CA PHE A 229 -7.81 11.34 8.96
C PHE A 229 -7.63 11.61 7.46
N VAL A 230 -6.94 10.74 6.74
CA VAL A 230 -6.70 10.89 5.30
C VAL A 230 -8.01 10.80 4.51
N ILE A 231 -8.84 9.81 4.81
CA ILE A 231 -10.16 9.66 4.16
C ILE A 231 -11.01 10.90 4.41
N ASN A 232 -11.08 11.37 5.65
CA ASN A 232 -11.85 12.56 6.02
C ASN A 232 -11.31 13.82 5.31
N ARG A 233 -10.00 13.98 5.26
CA ARG A 233 -9.38 15.10 4.55
C ARG A 233 -9.66 15.10 3.06
N PHE A 234 -9.68 13.93 2.42
CA PHE A 234 -10.07 13.80 1.01
C PHE A 234 -11.58 13.83 0.78
N LYS A 235 -12.37 13.48 1.79
CA LYS A 235 -13.84 13.61 1.79
C LYS A 235 -14.32 14.98 2.27
N GLY A 236 -13.43 15.83 2.81
CA GLY A 236 -13.76 17.16 3.29
C GLY A 236 -14.47 17.23 4.63
N ALA A 237 -14.28 16.20 5.42
CA ALA A 237 -14.78 16.23 6.78
C ALA A 237 -13.79 16.95 7.70
N ASP A 238 -14.28 17.87 8.50
CA ASP A 238 -13.51 18.64 9.51
C ASP A 238 -13.15 17.80 10.73
N GLY A 239 -12.55 16.63 10.51
CA GLY A 239 -12.12 15.72 11.58
C GLY A 239 -13.23 14.88 12.22
N THR A 240 -14.50 15.13 11.94
CA THR A 240 -15.65 14.41 12.52
C THR A 240 -16.14 13.24 11.68
N GLY A 241 -15.52 13.00 10.52
CA GLY A 241 -15.94 11.94 9.59
C GLY A 241 -17.20 12.26 8.77
N THR A 242 -17.78 13.44 8.95
CA THR A 242 -18.98 13.88 8.26
C THR A 242 -18.66 14.83 7.10
N TRP A 243 -19.44 14.74 6.02
CA TRP A 243 -19.32 15.67 4.91
C TRP A 243 -19.79 17.07 5.31
N PRO A 244 -19.09 18.16 4.92
CA PRO A 244 -19.54 19.53 5.22
C PRO A 244 -20.88 19.83 4.56
N CYS A 245 -21.19 19.20 3.43
CA CYS A 245 -22.46 19.29 2.75
C CYS A 245 -23.05 17.88 2.61
N ARG A 246 -24.10 17.58 3.37
CA ARG A 246 -24.81 16.31 3.30
C ARG A 246 -26.25 16.57 2.88
N GLY A 247 -26.68 15.93 1.81
CA GLY A 247 -28.01 16.10 1.25
C GLY A 247 -28.76 14.80 1.08
N GLU A 248 -30.06 14.91 1.08
CA GLU A 248 -31.00 13.83 0.92
C GLU A 248 -31.91 14.09 -0.26
N VAL A 249 -32.00 13.11 -1.15
CA VAL A 249 -32.85 13.17 -2.34
C VAL A 249 -33.58 11.84 -2.54
N ILE A 250 -34.70 11.91 -3.23
CA ILE A 250 -35.36 10.75 -3.82
C ILE A 250 -35.06 10.78 -5.32
N LEU A 251 -34.71 9.61 -5.85
CA LEU A 251 -34.45 9.40 -7.27
C LEU A 251 -35.46 8.41 -7.82
N ASP A 252 -36.00 8.71 -9.01
CA ASP A 252 -36.89 7.78 -9.71
C ASP A 252 -36.02 6.75 -10.49
N LEU A 253 -35.29 5.93 -9.71
CA LEU A 253 -34.42 4.85 -10.17
C LEU A 253 -34.43 3.69 -9.17
N PRO A 254 -34.21 2.44 -9.63
CA PRO A 254 -33.99 1.30 -8.74
C PRO A 254 -32.76 1.52 -7.86
N ALA A 255 -32.86 1.14 -6.58
CA ALA A 255 -31.73 1.25 -5.62
C ALA A 255 -30.45 0.57 -6.12
N ALA A 256 -30.56 -0.56 -6.82
CA ALA A 256 -29.42 -1.28 -7.38
C ALA A 256 -28.67 -0.47 -8.45
N ALA A 257 -29.36 0.36 -9.24
CA ALA A 257 -28.73 1.22 -10.23
C ALA A 257 -27.92 2.35 -9.59
N VAL A 258 -28.41 2.90 -8.47
CA VAL A 258 -27.76 3.99 -7.73
C VAL A 258 -26.60 3.47 -6.88
N SER A 259 -26.78 2.35 -6.18
CA SER A 259 -25.76 1.76 -5.27
C SER A 259 -24.47 1.40 -6.00
N ARG A 260 -24.55 0.96 -7.25
CA ARG A 260 -23.37 0.61 -8.07
C ARG A 260 -22.41 1.79 -8.25
N PHE A 261 -22.92 3.01 -8.26
CA PHE A 261 -22.14 4.24 -8.49
C PHE A 261 -21.96 5.08 -7.22
N THR A 262 -22.51 4.63 -6.07
CA THR A 262 -22.48 5.37 -4.80
C THR A 262 -21.67 4.59 -3.77
N ARG A 263 -20.37 4.93 -3.63
CA ARG A 263 -19.48 4.24 -2.68
C ARG A 263 -19.62 4.75 -1.24
N ASP A 264 -19.99 6.01 -1.06
CA ASP A 264 -19.95 6.73 0.23
C ASP A 264 -21.31 7.27 0.65
N GLY A 265 -22.39 6.89 -0.06
CA GLY A 265 -23.77 7.28 0.24
C GLY A 265 -24.59 6.12 0.81
N VAL A 266 -25.69 6.47 1.46
CA VAL A 266 -26.69 5.51 1.89
C VAL A 266 -27.81 5.50 0.86
N VAL A 267 -28.09 4.32 0.30
CA VAL A 267 -29.18 4.11 -0.67
C VAL A 267 -30.23 3.21 0.00
N GLU A 268 -31.47 3.68 0.07
CA GLU A 268 -32.61 2.97 0.64
C GLU A 268 -33.66 2.77 -0.46
N GLU A 269 -34.15 1.56 -0.63
CA GLU A 269 -35.18 1.23 -1.61
C GLU A 269 -36.54 1.69 -1.08
N LEU A 270 -37.25 2.52 -1.88
CA LEU A 270 -38.62 2.98 -1.61
C LEU A 270 -39.65 2.29 -2.48
N GLY A 271 -39.21 1.58 -3.52
CA GLY A 271 -40.03 0.87 -4.48
C GLY A 271 -39.22 0.38 -5.68
N PRO A 272 -39.82 -0.37 -6.62
CA PRO A 272 -39.11 -1.00 -7.73
C PRO A 272 -38.27 -0.02 -8.58
N ASN A 273 -38.76 1.21 -8.75
CA ASN A 273 -38.11 2.25 -9.56
C ASN A 273 -37.92 3.54 -8.75
N ARG A 274 -37.81 3.47 -7.43
CA ARG A 274 -37.65 4.64 -6.58
C ARG A 274 -36.76 4.35 -5.40
N CYS A 275 -35.78 5.20 -5.15
CA CYS A 275 -34.90 5.06 -4.01
C CYS A 275 -34.56 6.40 -3.35
N ARG A 276 -34.22 6.34 -2.07
CA ARG A 276 -33.72 7.45 -1.29
C ARG A 276 -32.20 7.40 -1.26
N LEU A 277 -31.56 8.50 -1.62
CA LEU A 277 -30.11 8.64 -1.58
C LEU A 277 -29.73 9.72 -0.58
N VAL A 278 -28.88 9.35 0.39
CA VAL A 278 -28.19 10.30 1.26
C VAL A 278 -26.74 10.32 0.87
N LEU A 279 -26.25 11.47 0.41
CA LEU A 279 -24.89 11.62 -0.10
C LEU A 279 -24.24 12.89 0.47
N GLY A 280 -22.92 12.85 0.59
CA GLY A 280 -22.13 13.99 1.04
C GLY A 280 -21.19 14.52 -0.05
N SER A 281 -20.79 15.79 0.07
CA SER A 281 -19.82 16.43 -0.81
C SER A 281 -19.11 17.61 -0.11
N TRP A 282 -18.06 18.12 -0.75
CA TRP A 282 -17.30 19.32 -0.35
C TRP A 282 -18.10 20.61 -0.44
N SER A 283 -19.02 20.67 -1.34
CA SER A 283 -19.80 21.86 -1.62
C SER A 283 -21.17 21.48 -2.14
N TRP A 284 -22.16 22.32 -1.89
CA TRP A 284 -23.51 22.14 -2.40
C TRP A 284 -23.57 22.06 -3.94
N PRO A 285 -22.84 22.93 -4.70
CA PRO A 285 -22.78 22.78 -6.15
C PRO A 285 -22.16 21.44 -6.61
N GLY A 286 -21.13 20.96 -5.91
CA GLY A 286 -20.52 19.67 -6.19
C GLY A 286 -21.47 18.51 -5.90
N LEU A 287 -22.24 18.59 -4.81
CA LEU A 287 -23.25 17.59 -4.47
C LEU A 287 -24.35 17.53 -5.52
N ALA A 288 -24.93 18.67 -5.90
CA ALA A 288 -25.94 18.75 -6.93
C ALA A 288 -25.43 18.17 -8.27
N ALA A 289 -24.23 18.54 -8.72
CA ALA A 289 -23.61 17.99 -9.93
C ALA A 289 -23.35 16.48 -9.85
N THR A 290 -23.02 15.96 -8.69
CA THR A 290 -22.82 14.51 -8.47
C THR A 290 -24.13 13.75 -8.57
N ILE A 291 -25.23 14.31 -8.06
CA ILE A 291 -26.54 13.68 -8.07
C ILE A 291 -27.15 13.71 -9.50
N THR A 292 -26.99 14.80 -10.26
CA THR A 292 -27.50 14.90 -11.63
C THR A 292 -26.89 13.88 -12.60
N ARG A 293 -25.75 13.27 -12.27
CA ARG A 293 -25.14 12.20 -13.10
C ARG A 293 -26.03 10.96 -13.24
N PHE A 294 -27.02 10.78 -12.38
CA PHE A 294 -27.91 9.63 -12.44
C PHE A 294 -28.98 9.74 -13.54
N ASP A 295 -29.10 10.89 -14.18
CA ASP A 295 -30.02 11.14 -15.31
C ASP A 295 -31.45 10.67 -15.02
N ALA A 296 -31.99 11.09 -13.88
CA ALA A 296 -33.32 10.74 -13.41
C ALA A 296 -34.00 11.94 -12.76
N ASP A 297 -35.32 11.85 -12.57
CA ASP A 297 -36.06 12.84 -11.79
C ASP A 297 -35.60 12.81 -10.32
N ILE A 298 -35.38 14.03 -9.79
CA ILE A 298 -34.78 14.24 -8.46
C ILE A 298 -35.74 15.05 -7.61
N GLU A 299 -36.15 14.47 -6.47
CA GLU A 299 -36.88 15.19 -5.44
C GLU A 299 -35.90 15.49 -4.29
N VAL A 300 -35.61 16.77 -4.01
CA VAL A 300 -34.71 17.15 -2.91
C VAL A 300 -35.49 17.22 -1.61
N ILE A 301 -35.20 16.32 -0.70
CA ILE A 301 -35.80 16.28 0.66
C ILE A 301 -35.16 17.34 1.54
N GLY A 302 -33.85 17.47 1.47
CA GLY A 302 -33.11 18.46 2.27
C GLY A 302 -31.61 18.37 2.14
N PRO A 303 -30.91 19.33 2.69
CA PRO A 303 -31.36 20.59 3.27
C PRO A 303 -31.65 21.68 2.19
N PRO A 304 -32.15 22.87 2.59
CA PRO A 304 -32.50 23.96 1.66
C PRO A 304 -31.36 24.40 0.74
N GLU A 305 -30.13 24.38 1.23
CA GLU A 305 -28.91 24.76 0.50
C GLU A 305 -28.70 23.85 -0.72
N LEU A 306 -29.12 22.58 -0.65
CA LEU A 306 -29.07 21.67 -1.77
C LEU A 306 -30.08 22.06 -2.86
N LYS A 307 -31.30 22.47 -2.47
CA LYS A 307 -32.31 23.01 -3.42
C LYS A 307 -31.78 24.24 -4.15
N GLU A 308 -31.15 25.17 -3.41
CA GLU A 308 -30.53 26.36 -4.01
C GLU A 308 -29.38 26.00 -4.95
N ALA A 309 -28.59 24.96 -4.64
CA ALA A 309 -27.52 24.47 -5.50
C ALA A 309 -28.08 23.92 -6.82
N PHE A 310 -29.15 23.13 -6.77
CA PHE A 310 -29.87 22.67 -7.97
C PHE A 310 -30.42 23.82 -8.79
N ALA A 311 -31.02 24.82 -8.14
CA ALA A 311 -31.54 26.01 -8.85
C ALA A 311 -30.41 26.81 -9.55
N ARG A 312 -29.24 26.91 -8.94
CA ARG A 312 -28.04 27.51 -9.56
C ARG A 312 -27.53 26.67 -10.75
N LEU A 313 -27.48 25.33 -10.57
CA LEU A 313 -27.06 24.43 -11.64
C LEU A 313 -27.98 24.49 -12.82
N ALA A 314 -29.30 24.44 -12.61
CA ALA A 314 -30.32 24.58 -13.66
C ALA A 314 -30.15 25.87 -14.49
N ARG A 315 -29.97 27.03 -13.82
CA ARG A 315 -29.68 28.29 -14.52
C ARG A 315 -28.43 28.24 -15.39
N ARG A 316 -27.36 27.60 -14.91
CA ARG A 316 -26.11 27.44 -15.67
C ARG A 316 -26.29 26.52 -16.86
N CYS A 317 -27.01 25.40 -16.71
CA CYS A 317 -27.32 24.48 -17.79
C CYS A 317 -28.20 25.13 -18.86
N THR A 318 -29.22 25.87 -18.43
CA THR A 318 -30.08 26.63 -19.36
C THR A 318 -29.27 27.65 -20.15
N LYS A 319 -28.40 28.42 -19.48
CA LYS A 319 -27.52 29.37 -20.16
C LYS A 319 -26.60 28.70 -21.16
N ALA A 320 -26.01 27.56 -20.79
CA ALA A 320 -25.14 26.80 -21.70
C ALA A 320 -25.90 26.26 -22.91
N ALA A 321 -27.15 25.78 -22.73
CA ALA A 321 -27.98 25.27 -23.81
C ALA A 321 -28.48 26.37 -24.77
N THR A 322 -28.60 27.61 -24.27
CA THR A 322 -29.09 28.75 -25.08
C THR A 322 -27.96 29.62 -25.64
N SER A 323 -26.71 29.38 -25.24
CA SER A 323 -25.55 30.11 -25.78
C SER A 323 -25.31 29.64 -27.22
N ALA A 324 -25.61 30.48 -28.21
CA ALA A 324 -25.29 30.20 -29.61
C ALA A 324 -23.80 29.96 -29.76
N ALA A 325 -23.42 28.95 -30.55
CA ALA A 325 -22.05 28.74 -30.99
C ALA A 325 -21.59 30.01 -31.74
N LEU A 326 -20.50 30.62 -31.23
CA LEU A 326 -19.74 31.63 -31.95
C LEU A 326 -18.89 30.98 -33.02
#